data_16ea738f3d15e9b393ece89a882a0416
#
_entry.id   16ea738f3d15e9b393ece89a882a0416
#
_cell.length_a   1.000
_cell.length_b   1.000
_cell.length_c   1.000
_cell.angle_alpha   90.00
_cell.angle_beta   90.00
_cell.angle_gamma   90.00
#
_symmetry.space_group_name_H-M   'P 1'
#
loop_
_entity.id
_entity.type
_entity.pdbx_description
1 polymer ?
#
loop_
_entity_poly.entity_id
_entity_poly.type
_entity_poly.pdbx_seq_one_letter_code
_entity_poly.pdbx_strand_id
1 'polypeptide(L)'
;MLWRALLCLLFLGCFAPLSSFAQDKKPKVALVLSGGGAKGLAHIPLLQTLDSLGIVPDLVVGNSMGTMVGGLYAMGYSGDSIAKIARSADWDNIMGGGTGLNDVTVEEKSEFNRYMVNLGLKDGKFRLGNSLINDQNLRTFISSLTFPVHKVHDFDDLPIPFRAMATDIVNGKEVILESGTLAFAMRASISIPGIFTAVPYQETLLVDGGVLNNFPVDVAKAMGADIIIGSDVGGNMLPKEKLENLSSIMFQAGMLNSYLKNPESRALCDILVDHVPNLTYSTSDFVKSETMMQEGKIGVSQNNDALVALSEQLKRFDQRPHKIPDYADKVTFDTIVFNGISKGNSTLVRERANLKPDTPYTLDEVKSGIARAMGTGRFSQVNYALQNT
;
A
#
# COMPACT_ATOMS: atom_id res chain seq x y z
N MET A 1 32.19 -73.72 -2.74
CA MET A 1 31.90 -72.71 -3.79
C MET A 1 30.51 -72.10 -3.71
N LEU A 2 29.48 -72.80 -3.27
CA LEU A 2 28.12 -72.27 -3.17
C LEU A 2 27.89 -71.15 -2.12
N TRP A 3 28.64 -71.12 -1.04
CA TRP A 3 28.45 -70.08 0.00
C TRP A 3 28.98 -68.69 -0.35
N ARG A 4 29.95 -68.62 -1.26
CA ARG A 4 30.49 -67.33 -1.75
C ARG A 4 29.55 -66.68 -2.78
N ALA A 5 28.77 -67.46 -3.50
CA ALA A 5 27.76 -66.96 -4.46
C ALA A 5 26.54 -66.40 -3.71
N LEU A 6 26.15 -66.96 -2.56
CA LEU A 6 25.01 -66.47 -1.76
C LEU A 6 25.30 -65.13 -1.08
N LEU A 7 26.56 -64.85 -0.68
CA LEU A 7 26.98 -63.59 -0.09
C LEU A 7 27.04 -62.43 -1.13
N CYS A 8 27.40 -62.75 -2.39
CA CYS A 8 27.34 -61.73 -3.44
C CYS A 8 25.92 -61.35 -3.87
N LEU A 9 24.95 -62.27 -3.81
CA LEU A 9 23.56 -61.99 -4.11
C LEU A 9 22.88 -61.18 -2.98
N LEU A 10 23.29 -61.30 -1.73
CA LEU A 10 22.81 -60.52 -0.61
C LEU A 10 23.36 -59.08 -0.63
N PHE A 11 24.53 -58.82 -1.22
CA PHE A 11 25.11 -57.47 -1.32
C PHE A 11 24.59 -56.72 -2.56
N LEU A 12 24.10 -57.38 -3.63
CA LEU A 12 23.49 -56.72 -4.76
C LEU A 12 22.03 -56.29 -4.51
N GLY A 13 21.35 -56.86 -3.49
CA GLY A 13 19.96 -56.51 -3.16
C GLY A 13 19.81 -55.21 -2.32
N CYS A 14 20.92 -54.65 -1.77
CA CYS A 14 20.89 -53.46 -0.90
C CYS A 14 21.16 -52.12 -1.64
N PHE A 15 21.43 -52.15 -2.93
CA PHE A 15 21.53 -50.95 -3.79
C PHE A 15 20.28 -50.75 -4.66
N ALA A 16 19.08 -50.94 -4.09
CA ALA A 16 17.93 -50.27 -4.66
C ALA A 16 18.17 -48.75 -4.46
N PRO A 17 18.21 -47.94 -5.55
CA PRO A 17 18.23 -46.51 -5.35
C PRO A 17 16.98 -46.19 -4.54
N LEU A 18 17.16 -45.76 -3.29
CA LEU A 18 16.14 -44.99 -2.58
C LEU A 18 15.95 -43.76 -3.45
N SER A 19 15.01 -43.86 -4.41
CA SER A 19 14.46 -42.68 -5.02
C SER A 19 13.87 -41.89 -3.87
N SER A 20 14.69 -40.98 -3.30
CA SER A 20 14.22 -39.94 -2.44
C SER A 20 13.17 -39.21 -3.28
N PHE A 21 11.89 -39.52 -3.06
CA PHE A 21 10.82 -38.62 -3.49
C PHE A 21 11.11 -37.32 -2.73
N ALA A 22 11.97 -36.47 -3.32
CA ALA A 22 12.01 -35.07 -2.94
C ALA A 22 10.57 -34.60 -3.08
N GLN A 23 9.88 -34.44 -1.98
CA GLN A 23 8.54 -33.87 -1.99
C GLN A 23 8.69 -32.52 -2.68
N ASP A 24 8.12 -32.38 -3.85
CA ASP A 24 8.17 -31.13 -4.63
C ASP A 24 7.75 -30.01 -3.70
N LYS A 25 8.70 -29.15 -3.31
CA LYS A 25 8.42 -28.01 -2.46
C LYS A 25 7.57 -27.00 -3.25
N LYS A 26 6.49 -26.51 -2.66
CA LYS A 26 5.72 -25.42 -3.25
C LYS A 26 6.64 -24.24 -3.55
N PRO A 27 6.71 -23.73 -4.78
CA PRO A 27 7.47 -22.53 -5.08
C PRO A 27 6.84 -21.33 -4.34
N LYS A 28 7.68 -20.48 -3.76
CA LYS A 28 7.27 -19.23 -3.11
C LYS A 28 6.97 -18.19 -4.19
N VAL A 29 5.70 -17.85 -4.34
CA VAL A 29 5.24 -16.86 -5.33
C VAL A 29 5.15 -15.49 -4.68
N ALA A 30 5.82 -14.49 -5.24
CA ALA A 30 5.68 -13.09 -4.84
C ALA A 30 4.91 -12.29 -5.89
N LEU A 31 4.06 -11.39 -5.43
CA LEU A 31 3.42 -10.35 -6.21
C LEU A 31 4.08 -9.00 -5.88
N VAL A 32 4.60 -8.32 -6.90
CA VAL A 32 5.25 -7.01 -6.74
C VAL A 32 4.50 -5.96 -7.54
N LEU A 33 4.08 -4.88 -6.87
CA LEU A 33 3.27 -3.81 -7.45
C LEU A 33 4.04 -2.49 -7.39
N SER A 34 4.31 -1.89 -8.54
CA SER A 34 5.02 -0.61 -8.61
C SER A 34 4.15 0.57 -8.17
N GLY A 35 4.79 1.69 -7.84
CA GLY A 35 4.12 2.97 -7.65
C GLY A 35 3.74 3.62 -8.98
N GLY A 36 2.72 4.49 -8.96
CA GLY A 36 2.27 5.18 -10.17
C GLY A 36 1.10 6.15 -9.96
N GLY A 37 0.78 6.52 -8.72
CA GLY A 37 -0.38 7.35 -8.43
C GLY A 37 -1.66 6.70 -8.95
N ALA A 38 -2.56 7.46 -9.59
CA ALA A 38 -3.81 6.95 -10.14
C ALA A 38 -3.62 5.76 -11.09
N LYS A 39 -2.51 5.70 -11.84
CA LYS A 39 -2.17 4.57 -12.72
C LYS A 39 -2.10 3.23 -11.98
N GLY A 40 -1.81 3.23 -10.67
CA GLY A 40 -1.80 2.03 -9.84
C GLY A 40 -3.14 1.31 -9.76
N LEU A 41 -4.25 1.94 -10.14
CA LEU A 41 -5.55 1.28 -10.28
C LEU A 41 -5.54 0.22 -11.40
N ALA A 42 -4.60 0.28 -12.34
CA ALA A 42 -4.40 -0.74 -13.36
C ALA A 42 -3.84 -2.06 -12.81
N HIS A 43 -3.35 -2.12 -11.58
CA HIS A 43 -3.00 -3.37 -10.92
C HIS A 43 -4.22 -4.24 -10.59
N ILE A 44 -5.40 -3.62 -10.39
CA ILE A 44 -6.60 -4.31 -9.89
C ILE A 44 -7.04 -5.46 -10.82
N PRO A 45 -7.08 -5.32 -12.15
CA PRO A 45 -7.40 -6.44 -13.04
C PRO A 45 -6.49 -7.66 -12.91
N LEU A 46 -5.20 -7.45 -12.56
CA LEU A 46 -4.31 -8.57 -12.26
C LEU A 46 -4.79 -9.33 -11.02
N LEU A 47 -5.16 -8.62 -9.94
CA LEU A 47 -5.68 -9.25 -8.72
C LEU A 47 -6.95 -10.05 -9.00
N GLN A 48 -7.89 -9.51 -9.79
CA GLN A 48 -9.10 -10.21 -10.23
C GLN A 48 -8.75 -11.49 -11.00
N THR A 49 -7.73 -11.44 -11.84
CA THR A 49 -7.26 -12.60 -12.59
C THR A 49 -6.60 -13.63 -11.68
N LEU A 50 -5.76 -13.22 -10.73
CA LEU A 50 -5.16 -14.12 -9.74
C LEU A 50 -6.25 -14.83 -8.92
N ASP A 51 -7.27 -14.09 -8.45
CA ASP A 51 -8.42 -14.67 -7.74
C ASP A 51 -9.16 -15.70 -8.60
N SER A 52 -9.44 -15.37 -9.86
CA SER A 52 -10.16 -16.27 -10.78
C SER A 52 -9.39 -17.56 -11.12
N LEU A 53 -8.07 -17.47 -11.13
CA LEU A 53 -7.16 -18.58 -11.38
C LEU A 53 -6.79 -19.37 -10.11
N GLY A 54 -7.23 -18.89 -8.92
CA GLY A 54 -6.90 -19.51 -7.64
C GLY A 54 -5.42 -19.35 -7.27
N ILE A 55 -4.74 -18.33 -7.78
CA ILE A 55 -3.35 -18.03 -7.43
C ILE A 55 -3.33 -17.10 -6.21
N VAL A 56 -2.89 -17.61 -5.06
CA VAL A 56 -2.67 -16.81 -3.87
C VAL A 56 -1.15 -16.66 -3.67
N PRO A 57 -0.60 -15.43 -3.79
CA PRO A 57 0.83 -15.19 -3.55
C PRO A 57 1.23 -15.53 -2.12
N ASP A 58 2.49 -15.92 -1.94
CA ASP A 58 3.07 -16.16 -0.61
C ASP A 58 3.66 -14.89 0.02
N LEU A 59 3.79 -13.82 -0.79
CA LEU A 59 4.31 -12.52 -0.40
C LEU A 59 3.76 -11.44 -1.35
N VAL A 60 3.38 -10.30 -0.81
CA VAL A 60 3.08 -9.08 -1.60
C VAL A 60 4.07 -7.98 -1.20
N VAL A 61 4.68 -7.35 -2.20
CA VAL A 61 5.54 -6.16 -2.01
C VAL A 61 4.98 -5.02 -2.84
N GLY A 62 4.80 -3.86 -2.24
CA GLY A 62 4.23 -2.71 -2.93
C GLY A 62 4.96 -1.41 -2.65
N ASN A 63 4.90 -0.49 -3.62
CA ASN A 63 5.30 0.89 -3.44
C ASN A 63 4.16 1.85 -3.80
N SER A 64 4.00 2.93 -3.05
CA SER A 64 3.03 4.00 -3.35
C SER A 64 1.62 3.43 -3.57
N MET A 65 0.97 3.68 -4.71
CA MET A 65 -0.33 3.09 -5.02
C MET A 65 -0.28 1.55 -5.08
N GLY A 66 0.86 0.96 -5.46
CA GLY A 66 1.06 -0.49 -5.36
C GLY A 66 0.99 -0.99 -3.91
N THR A 67 1.44 -0.19 -2.92
CA THR A 67 1.22 -0.47 -1.49
C THR A 67 -0.25 -0.41 -1.11
N MET A 68 -1.01 0.56 -1.64
CA MET A 68 -2.45 0.67 -1.37
C MET A 68 -3.21 -0.54 -1.91
N VAL A 69 -3.04 -0.85 -3.18
CA VAL A 69 -3.72 -1.96 -3.85
C VAL A 69 -3.24 -3.32 -3.30
N GLY A 70 -1.92 -3.48 -3.18
CA GLY A 70 -1.30 -4.72 -2.69
C GLY A 70 -1.56 -4.98 -1.21
N GLY A 71 -1.57 -3.95 -0.37
CA GLY A 71 -1.86 -4.09 1.06
C GLY A 71 -3.32 -4.44 1.32
N LEU A 72 -4.27 -3.88 0.56
CA LEU A 72 -5.67 -4.30 0.62
C LEU A 72 -5.82 -5.77 0.21
N TYR A 73 -5.13 -6.18 -0.85
CA TYR A 73 -5.12 -7.58 -1.26
C TYR A 73 -4.48 -8.47 -0.19
N ALA A 74 -3.34 -8.08 0.34
CA ALA A 74 -2.63 -8.85 1.37
C ALA A 74 -3.46 -9.06 2.65
N MET A 75 -4.30 -8.10 3.02
CA MET A 75 -5.22 -8.23 4.17
C MET A 75 -6.50 -9.02 3.88
N GLY A 76 -6.68 -9.52 2.64
CA GLY A 76 -7.73 -10.46 2.27
C GLY A 76 -8.91 -9.89 1.48
N TYR A 77 -8.84 -8.63 1.01
CA TYR A 77 -9.81 -8.14 0.02
C TYR A 77 -9.59 -8.84 -1.31
N SER A 78 -10.67 -9.31 -1.94
CA SER A 78 -10.59 -9.79 -3.32
C SER A 78 -10.36 -8.65 -4.31
N GLY A 79 -9.82 -8.96 -5.49
CA GLY A 79 -9.67 -8.01 -6.59
C GLY A 79 -10.98 -7.31 -6.95
N ASP A 80 -12.11 -8.01 -6.88
CA ASP A 80 -13.45 -7.43 -7.11
C ASP A 80 -13.85 -6.44 -6.01
N SER A 81 -13.55 -6.75 -4.76
CA SER A 81 -13.80 -5.84 -3.63
C SER A 81 -12.97 -4.57 -3.75
N ILE A 82 -11.69 -4.69 -4.13
CA ILE A 82 -10.80 -3.55 -4.35
C ILE A 82 -11.29 -2.71 -5.55
N ALA A 83 -11.74 -3.35 -6.64
CA ALA A 83 -12.33 -2.66 -7.79
C ALA A 83 -13.60 -1.88 -7.40
N LYS A 84 -14.45 -2.47 -6.55
CA LYS A 84 -15.65 -1.78 -6.03
C LYS A 84 -15.27 -0.57 -5.18
N ILE A 85 -14.29 -0.69 -4.29
CA ILE A 85 -13.76 0.42 -3.49
C ILE A 85 -13.25 1.53 -4.41
N ALA A 86 -12.42 1.20 -5.40
CA ALA A 86 -11.84 2.17 -6.33
C ALA A 86 -12.90 2.94 -7.13
N ARG A 87 -14.02 2.29 -7.51
CA ARG A 87 -15.15 2.92 -8.23
C ARG A 87 -16.00 3.80 -7.33
N SER A 88 -16.20 3.41 -6.08
CA SER A 88 -17.08 4.12 -5.15
C SER A 88 -16.38 5.22 -4.37
N ALA A 89 -15.06 5.31 -4.44
CA ALA A 89 -14.27 6.32 -3.74
C ALA A 89 -14.52 7.72 -4.32
N ASP A 90 -14.79 8.67 -3.44
CA ASP A 90 -14.84 10.11 -3.78
C ASP A 90 -13.41 10.65 -3.86
N TRP A 91 -12.75 10.38 -5.00
CA TRP A 91 -11.35 10.72 -5.20
C TRP A 91 -11.08 12.22 -5.10
N ASP A 92 -12.01 13.07 -5.53
CA ASP A 92 -11.86 14.53 -5.43
C ASP A 92 -11.80 14.97 -3.98
N ASN A 93 -12.63 14.42 -3.13
CA ASN A 93 -12.62 14.71 -1.70
C ASN A 93 -11.41 14.07 -0.99
N ILE A 94 -11.07 12.83 -1.33
CA ILE A 94 -9.94 12.09 -0.73
C ILE A 94 -8.61 12.79 -1.04
N MET A 95 -8.42 13.22 -2.29
CA MET A 95 -7.17 13.82 -2.77
C MET A 95 -7.18 15.35 -2.69
N GLY A 96 -8.35 15.98 -2.62
CA GLY A 96 -8.50 17.44 -2.57
C GLY A 96 -8.23 18.08 -1.20
N GLY A 97 -8.17 17.29 -0.14
CA GLY A 97 -7.72 17.71 1.18
C GLY A 97 -8.67 18.62 1.98
N GLY A 98 -9.93 18.75 1.58
CA GLY A 98 -10.92 19.57 2.29
C GLY A 98 -11.63 18.81 3.41
N THR A 99 -11.85 19.46 4.57
CA THR A 99 -12.87 19.00 5.54
C THR A 99 -14.24 19.35 4.98
N GLY A 100 -15.22 18.46 5.10
CA GLY A 100 -16.58 18.73 4.62
C GLY A 100 -17.19 19.96 5.34
N LEU A 101 -17.90 20.82 4.60
CA LEU A 101 -18.57 21.98 5.19
C LEU A 101 -19.57 21.64 6.29
N ASN A 102 -20.02 20.38 6.38
CA ASN A 102 -20.92 19.91 7.43
C ASN A 102 -20.22 19.73 8.78
N ASP A 103 -18.90 19.58 8.77
CA ASP A 103 -18.06 19.36 9.96
C ASP A 103 -17.47 20.68 10.50
N VAL A 104 -17.70 21.78 9.79
CA VAL A 104 -17.22 23.13 10.13
C VAL A 104 -18.34 23.91 10.82
N THR A 105 -18.00 24.74 11.81
CA THR A 105 -18.97 25.61 12.49
C THR A 105 -19.58 26.63 11.52
N VAL A 106 -20.81 27.06 11.77
CA VAL A 106 -21.53 27.98 10.88
C VAL A 106 -20.75 29.29 10.69
N GLU A 107 -20.08 29.76 11.74
CA GLU A 107 -19.30 30.99 11.74
C GLU A 107 -18.04 30.89 10.86
N GLU A 108 -17.48 29.69 10.72
CA GLU A 108 -16.23 29.45 9.99
C GLU A 108 -16.47 29.00 8.53
N LYS A 109 -17.72 28.64 8.17
CA LYS A 109 -18.05 28.13 6.82
C LYS A 109 -17.69 29.09 5.70
N SER A 110 -17.80 30.39 5.92
CA SER A 110 -17.52 31.41 4.89
C SER A 110 -16.04 31.58 4.57
N GLU A 111 -15.15 31.25 5.51
CA GLU A 111 -13.69 31.37 5.36
C GLU A 111 -13.00 30.01 5.11
N PHE A 112 -13.73 28.92 5.33
CA PHE A 112 -13.17 27.57 5.26
C PHE A 112 -12.83 27.19 3.80
N ASN A 113 -11.59 26.77 3.59
CA ASN A 113 -11.05 26.39 2.26
C ASN A 113 -11.07 27.50 1.20
N ARG A 114 -11.17 28.77 1.61
CA ARG A 114 -11.19 29.89 0.66
C ARG A 114 -9.85 30.10 -0.07
N TYR A 115 -8.75 29.62 0.48
CA TYR A 115 -7.40 29.80 -0.07
C TYR A 115 -6.69 28.45 -0.26
N MET A 116 -6.10 28.28 -1.43
CA MET A 116 -5.29 27.07 -1.77
C MET A 116 -3.94 27.03 -1.03
N VAL A 117 -3.44 28.19 -0.57
CA VAL A 117 -2.15 28.30 0.11
C VAL A 117 -2.35 29.03 1.43
N ASN A 118 -2.08 28.35 2.53
CA ASN A 118 -2.08 28.93 3.85
C ASN A 118 -0.66 29.34 4.24
N LEU A 119 -0.44 30.64 4.45
CA LEU A 119 0.80 31.18 4.99
C LEU A 119 0.69 31.23 6.54
N GLY A 120 1.37 30.31 7.19
CA GLY A 120 1.47 30.34 8.66
C GLY A 120 2.47 31.39 9.12
N LEU A 121 2.16 32.13 10.19
CA LEU A 121 3.10 32.97 10.91
C LEU A 121 3.53 32.26 12.19
N LYS A 122 4.81 31.89 12.30
CA LYS A 122 5.38 31.32 13.52
C LYS A 122 6.68 32.06 13.86
N ASP A 123 6.79 32.52 15.10
CA ASP A 123 7.95 33.25 15.59
C ASP A 123 8.30 34.48 14.73
N GLY A 124 7.28 35.19 14.19
CA GLY A 124 7.44 36.37 13.35
C GLY A 124 7.93 36.07 11.91
N LYS A 125 8.00 34.81 11.50
CA LYS A 125 8.41 34.39 10.15
C LYS A 125 7.26 33.72 9.40
N PHE A 126 7.08 34.09 8.14
CA PHE A 126 6.16 33.38 7.25
C PHE A 126 6.71 31.97 6.97
N ARG A 127 5.84 30.96 7.14
CA ARG A 127 6.13 29.58 6.76
C ARG A 127 5.16 29.16 5.68
N LEU A 128 5.68 28.69 4.56
CA LEU A 128 4.92 27.89 3.62
C LEU A 128 4.61 26.54 4.27
N GLY A 129 3.41 26.02 4.06
CA GLY A 129 3.08 24.66 4.46
C GLY A 129 4.05 23.64 3.82
N ASN A 130 4.31 22.54 4.51
CA ASN A 130 5.24 21.50 4.05
C ASN A 130 4.63 20.60 2.97
N SER A 131 3.39 20.84 2.55
CA SER A 131 2.67 20.07 1.52
C SER A 131 1.67 20.95 0.80
N LEU A 132 1.34 20.59 -0.44
CA LEU A 132 0.31 21.25 -1.24
C LEU A 132 -1.09 20.79 -0.86
N ILE A 133 -1.24 19.55 -0.37
CA ILE A 133 -2.52 18.92 -0.08
C ILE A 133 -2.61 18.60 1.41
N ASN A 134 -3.76 18.93 2.03
CA ASN A 134 -4.13 18.40 3.34
C ASN A 134 -4.60 16.96 3.16
N ASP A 135 -3.89 16.00 3.74
CA ASP A 135 -4.11 14.57 3.56
C ASP A 135 -5.06 13.94 4.59
N GLN A 136 -5.84 14.73 5.32
CA GLN A 136 -6.72 14.24 6.38
C GLN A 136 -7.74 13.22 5.87
N ASN A 137 -8.39 13.52 4.73
CA ASN A 137 -9.39 12.62 4.14
C ASN A 137 -8.75 11.32 3.65
N LEU A 138 -7.56 11.41 3.06
CA LEU A 138 -6.79 10.24 2.62
C LEU A 138 -6.40 9.34 3.81
N ARG A 139 -5.96 9.91 4.93
CA ARG A 139 -5.67 9.17 6.17
C ARG A 139 -6.91 8.48 6.72
N THR A 140 -8.03 9.19 6.77
CA THR A 140 -9.31 8.65 7.21
C THR A 140 -9.77 7.50 6.31
N PHE A 141 -9.61 7.66 5.00
CA PHE A 141 -9.92 6.62 4.00
C PHE A 141 -9.06 5.38 4.21
N ILE A 142 -7.74 5.51 4.29
CA ILE A 142 -6.81 4.41 4.53
C ILE A 142 -7.14 3.70 5.86
N SER A 143 -7.31 4.45 6.94
CA SER A 143 -7.65 3.88 8.25
C SER A 143 -8.96 3.12 8.24
N SER A 144 -9.95 3.58 7.44
CA SER A 144 -11.22 2.88 7.28
C SER A 144 -11.04 1.53 6.59
N LEU A 145 -10.25 1.49 5.53
CA LEU A 145 -10.03 0.27 4.76
C LEU A 145 -9.19 -0.76 5.51
N THR A 146 -8.24 -0.30 6.33
CA THR A 146 -7.35 -1.18 7.10
C THR A 146 -7.91 -1.57 8.47
N PHE A 147 -9.07 -1.05 8.83
CA PHE A 147 -9.71 -1.32 10.12
C PHE A 147 -9.86 -2.83 10.44
N PRO A 148 -10.23 -3.72 9.50
CA PRO A 148 -10.34 -5.14 9.79
C PRO A 148 -9.08 -5.79 10.37
N VAL A 149 -7.91 -5.24 10.08
CA VAL A 149 -6.60 -5.75 10.54
C VAL A 149 -5.92 -4.81 11.55
N HIS A 150 -6.67 -3.93 12.21
CA HIS A 150 -6.11 -2.96 13.15
C HIS A 150 -5.33 -3.57 14.33
N LYS A 151 -5.54 -4.86 14.63
CA LYS A 151 -4.83 -5.63 15.66
C LYS A 151 -3.61 -6.38 15.13
N VAL A 152 -3.41 -6.43 13.82
CA VAL A 152 -2.25 -7.07 13.20
C VAL A 152 -1.11 -6.05 13.17
N HIS A 153 -0.02 -6.34 13.86
CA HIS A 153 1.15 -5.46 13.94
C HIS A 153 2.37 -6.00 13.20
N ASP A 154 2.49 -7.29 13.04
CA ASP A 154 3.46 -7.93 12.17
C ASP A 154 2.78 -8.25 10.83
N PHE A 155 3.33 -7.74 9.74
CA PHE A 155 2.70 -7.94 8.43
C PHE A 155 2.90 -9.35 7.87
N ASP A 156 3.69 -10.19 8.53
CA ASP A 156 3.74 -11.62 8.24
C ASP A 156 2.50 -12.36 8.77
N ASP A 157 1.77 -11.78 9.72
CA ASP A 157 0.52 -12.31 10.27
C ASP A 157 -0.73 -11.91 9.43
N LEU A 158 -0.56 -11.11 8.38
CA LEU A 158 -1.63 -10.86 7.42
C LEU A 158 -1.97 -12.12 6.63
N PRO A 159 -3.19 -12.26 6.07
CA PRO A 159 -3.54 -13.37 5.19
C PRO A 159 -2.49 -13.68 4.12
N ILE A 160 -1.86 -12.65 3.57
CA ILE A 160 -0.64 -12.77 2.75
C ILE A 160 0.43 -11.86 3.37
N PRO A 161 1.63 -12.36 3.71
CA PRO A 161 2.76 -11.55 4.13
C PRO A 161 2.97 -10.33 3.24
N PHE A 162 3.24 -9.16 3.85
CA PHE A 162 3.25 -7.91 3.13
C PHE A 162 4.47 -7.05 3.46
N ARG A 163 4.98 -6.33 2.45
CA ARG A 163 6.02 -5.30 2.63
C ARG A 163 5.63 -4.03 1.88
N ALA A 164 5.69 -2.89 2.57
CA ALA A 164 5.49 -1.57 1.99
C ALA A 164 6.82 -0.84 1.89
N MET A 165 7.07 -0.21 0.74
CA MET A 165 8.29 0.57 0.54
C MET A 165 8.10 2.02 0.96
N ALA A 166 9.13 2.57 1.61
CA ALA A 166 9.27 4.00 1.87
C ALA A 166 10.73 4.42 1.67
N THR A 167 10.98 5.71 1.63
CA THR A 167 12.32 6.30 1.59
C THR A 167 12.57 7.12 2.83
N ASP A 168 13.63 6.82 3.57
CA ASP A 168 14.20 7.71 4.58
C ASP A 168 14.91 8.87 3.87
N ILE A 169 14.26 10.03 3.83
CA ILE A 169 14.78 11.20 3.11
C ILE A 169 15.94 11.91 3.85
N VAL A 170 16.08 11.63 5.15
CA VAL A 170 17.16 12.20 5.97
C VAL A 170 18.48 11.49 5.70
N ASN A 171 18.45 10.15 5.64
CA ASN A 171 19.64 9.30 5.50
C ASN A 171 19.82 8.74 4.08
N GLY A 172 18.86 8.99 3.15
CA GLY A 172 18.94 8.53 1.76
C GLY A 172 18.89 7.01 1.63
N LYS A 173 18.01 6.33 2.39
CA LYS A 173 17.90 4.86 2.43
C LYS A 173 16.51 4.38 2.08
N GLU A 174 16.45 3.22 1.42
CA GLU A 174 15.22 2.45 1.29
C GLU A 174 14.79 1.94 2.68
N VAL A 175 13.50 2.02 2.96
CA VAL A 175 12.89 1.49 4.19
C VAL A 175 11.82 0.51 3.80
N ILE A 176 11.94 -0.72 4.30
CA ILE A 176 10.95 -1.77 4.17
C ILE A 176 10.11 -1.76 5.44
N LEU A 177 8.84 -1.40 5.32
CA LEU A 177 7.88 -1.41 6.42
C LEU A 177 7.22 -2.78 6.46
N GLU A 178 7.47 -3.52 7.53
CA GLU A 178 7.01 -4.91 7.75
C GLU A 178 6.21 -5.06 9.04
N SER A 179 6.08 -3.98 9.80
CA SER A 179 5.37 -4.00 11.09
C SER A 179 4.79 -2.63 11.43
N GLY A 180 4.01 -2.59 12.52
CA GLY A 180 3.26 -1.42 12.96
C GLY A 180 1.82 -1.44 12.47
N THR A 181 1.17 -0.29 12.28
CA THR A 181 -0.16 -0.27 11.70
C THR A 181 -0.08 -0.24 10.17
N LEU A 182 -0.90 -1.06 9.51
CA LEU A 182 -0.94 -1.09 8.05
C LEU A 182 -1.33 0.29 7.47
N ALA A 183 -2.21 1.04 8.16
CA ALA A 183 -2.55 2.41 7.78
C ALA A 183 -1.34 3.34 7.76
N PHE A 184 -0.43 3.22 8.74
CA PHE A 184 0.81 4.00 8.78
C PHE A 184 1.72 3.64 7.60
N ALA A 185 1.93 2.34 7.35
CA ALA A 185 2.79 1.88 6.27
C ALA A 185 2.29 2.34 4.89
N MET A 186 0.98 2.21 4.65
CA MET A 186 0.35 2.71 3.43
C MET A 186 0.53 4.22 3.28
N ARG A 187 0.27 4.99 4.36
CA ARG A 187 0.40 6.45 4.31
C ARG A 187 1.85 6.90 4.11
N ALA A 188 2.82 6.23 4.71
CA ALA A 188 4.24 6.54 4.52
C ALA A 188 4.66 6.28 3.06
N SER A 189 4.25 5.14 2.51
CA SER A 189 4.58 4.72 1.15
C SER A 189 4.05 5.65 0.05
N ILE A 190 2.95 6.37 0.29
CA ILE A 190 2.36 7.31 -0.67
C ILE A 190 2.73 8.78 -0.42
N SER A 191 3.71 9.05 0.46
CA SER A 191 4.13 10.41 0.84
C SER A 191 4.99 11.07 -0.22
N ILE A 192 4.44 11.34 -1.41
CA ILE A 192 5.15 11.98 -2.53
C ILE A 192 5.67 13.35 -2.10
N PRO A 193 7.00 13.60 -2.19
CA PRO A 193 7.59 14.88 -1.82
C PRO A 193 6.96 16.06 -2.57
N GLY A 194 6.63 17.13 -1.85
CA GLY A 194 5.97 18.31 -2.41
C GLY A 194 4.45 18.20 -2.53
N ILE A 195 3.88 16.99 -2.64
CA ILE A 195 2.42 16.78 -2.69
C ILE A 195 1.90 16.53 -1.28
N PHE A 196 2.45 15.54 -0.59
CA PHE A 196 2.05 15.17 0.76
C PHE A 196 3.15 15.45 1.78
N THR A 197 2.74 15.64 3.04
CA THR A 197 3.68 15.82 4.15
C THR A 197 4.46 14.52 4.39
N ALA A 198 5.79 14.63 4.55
CA ALA A 198 6.63 13.54 4.99
C ALA A 198 6.18 13.02 6.36
N VAL A 199 6.31 11.72 6.59
CA VAL A 199 5.82 11.05 7.79
C VAL A 199 6.96 10.88 8.78
N PRO A 200 6.85 11.42 10.01
CA PRO A 200 7.83 11.16 11.06
C PRO A 200 7.89 9.66 11.41
N TYR A 201 9.09 9.14 11.49
CA TYR A 201 9.34 7.74 11.85
C TYR A 201 10.66 7.64 12.64
N GLN A 202 10.56 7.23 13.91
CA GLN A 202 11.74 7.24 14.79
C GLN A 202 12.47 8.61 14.73
N GLU A 203 13.77 8.62 14.45
CA GLU A 203 14.60 9.83 14.33
C GLU A 203 14.70 10.37 12.89
N THR A 204 13.80 9.92 11.99
CA THR A 204 13.85 10.29 10.56
C THR A 204 12.49 10.71 10.02
N LEU A 205 12.45 11.00 8.71
CA LEU A 205 11.27 11.33 7.93
C LEU A 205 11.13 10.40 6.74
N LEU A 206 9.97 9.76 6.61
CA LEU A 206 9.65 8.91 5.47
C LEU A 206 8.90 9.70 4.40
N VAL A 207 9.30 9.43 3.17
CA VAL A 207 8.59 9.83 1.95
C VAL A 207 8.31 8.60 1.09
N ASP A 208 7.62 8.79 -0.04
CA ASP A 208 7.30 7.75 -1.01
C ASP A 208 8.53 6.91 -1.37
N GLY A 209 8.41 5.60 -1.34
CA GLY A 209 9.49 4.68 -1.66
C GLY A 209 9.96 4.82 -3.11
N GLY A 210 9.10 5.34 -3.99
CA GLY A 210 9.42 5.60 -5.39
C GLY A 210 10.58 6.57 -5.60
N VAL A 211 10.98 7.33 -4.60
CA VAL A 211 12.19 8.17 -4.68
C VAL A 211 13.45 7.32 -4.92
N LEU A 212 13.56 6.14 -4.31
CA LEU A 212 14.71 5.25 -4.46
C LEU A 212 14.39 3.95 -5.19
N ASN A 213 13.19 3.36 -4.97
CA ASN A 213 12.83 2.05 -5.50
C ASN A 213 11.32 1.97 -5.80
N ASN A 214 10.94 2.38 -7.00
CA ASN A 214 9.53 2.40 -7.39
C ASN A 214 8.95 1.03 -7.71
N PHE A 215 9.79 0.07 -8.11
CA PHE A 215 9.38 -1.29 -8.45
C PHE A 215 10.26 -2.31 -7.70
N PRO A 216 9.91 -2.64 -6.45
CA PRO A 216 10.79 -3.32 -5.49
C PRO A 216 10.86 -4.84 -5.69
N VAL A 217 11.19 -5.28 -6.90
CA VAL A 217 11.32 -6.70 -7.27
C VAL A 217 12.52 -7.35 -6.56
N ASP A 218 13.59 -6.60 -6.40
CA ASP A 218 14.78 -7.01 -5.65
C ASP A 218 14.47 -7.36 -4.19
N VAL A 219 13.53 -6.65 -3.55
CA VAL A 219 13.08 -6.95 -2.19
C VAL A 219 12.40 -8.32 -2.14
N ALA A 220 11.49 -8.61 -3.08
CA ALA A 220 10.82 -9.90 -3.17
C ALA A 220 11.85 -11.04 -3.41
N LYS A 221 12.84 -10.79 -4.28
CA LYS A 221 13.93 -11.74 -4.55
C LYS A 221 14.79 -12.00 -3.32
N ALA A 222 15.18 -10.95 -2.61
CA ALA A 222 15.95 -11.05 -1.37
C ALA A 222 15.19 -11.81 -0.26
N MET A 223 13.85 -11.74 -0.27
CA MET A 223 12.97 -12.50 0.63
C MET A 223 12.76 -13.95 0.20
N GLY A 224 13.45 -14.40 -0.85
CA GLY A 224 13.47 -15.80 -1.28
C GLY A 224 12.26 -16.19 -2.13
N ALA A 225 11.69 -15.28 -2.92
CA ALA A 225 10.70 -15.63 -3.93
C ALA A 225 11.33 -16.50 -5.02
N ASP A 226 10.68 -17.63 -5.31
CA ASP A 226 11.06 -18.54 -6.40
C ASP A 226 10.47 -18.07 -7.72
N ILE A 227 9.25 -17.53 -7.68
CA ILE A 227 8.51 -16.99 -8.85
C ILE A 227 8.02 -15.59 -8.49
N ILE A 228 8.29 -14.62 -9.37
CA ILE A 228 7.91 -13.23 -9.18
C ILE A 228 6.95 -12.77 -10.27
N ILE A 229 5.72 -12.44 -9.87
CA ILE A 229 4.74 -11.74 -10.71
C ILE A 229 4.93 -10.26 -10.45
N GLY A 230 5.49 -9.54 -11.40
CA GLY A 230 5.67 -8.09 -11.34
C GLY A 230 4.58 -7.37 -12.12
N SER A 231 4.00 -6.33 -11.54
CA SER A 231 3.01 -5.46 -12.19
C SER A 231 3.55 -4.03 -12.18
N ASP A 232 3.88 -3.51 -13.36
CA ASP A 232 4.54 -2.21 -13.52
C ASP A 232 3.61 -1.19 -14.20
N VAL A 233 3.33 -0.11 -13.48
CA VAL A 233 2.60 1.09 -13.95
C VAL A 233 3.46 2.36 -13.88
N GLY A 234 4.70 2.24 -13.35
CA GLY A 234 5.55 3.39 -13.00
C GLY A 234 6.10 4.16 -14.19
N GLY A 235 6.27 3.48 -15.31
CA GLY A 235 6.75 4.12 -16.54
C GLY A 235 8.24 4.41 -16.56
N ASN A 236 8.63 5.14 -17.61
CA ASN A 236 9.98 5.57 -17.88
C ASN A 236 10.11 7.08 -17.63
N MET A 237 11.35 7.58 -17.73
CA MET A 237 11.61 9.04 -17.73
C MET A 237 10.74 9.74 -18.76
N LEU A 238 10.22 10.91 -18.40
CA LEU A 238 9.48 11.76 -19.32
C LEU A 238 10.40 12.28 -20.42
N PRO A 239 9.94 12.30 -21.67
CA PRO A 239 10.69 12.93 -22.75
C PRO A 239 10.74 14.44 -22.57
N LYS A 240 11.71 15.10 -23.22
CA LYS A 240 11.98 16.54 -23.08
C LYS A 240 10.72 17.40 -23.26
N GLU A 241 9.85 17.02 -24.19
CA GLU A 241 8.62 17.74 -24.54
C GLU A 241 7.56 17.76 -23.42
N LYS A 242 7.70 16.86 -22.43
CA LYS A 242 6.83 16.80 -21.23
C LYS A 242 7.46 17.44 -19.98
N LEU A 243 8.71 17.90 -20.07
CA LEU A 243 9.42 18.61 -19.00
C LEU A 243 9.31 20.14 -19.15
N GLU A 244 8.05 20.63 -19.31
CA GLU A 244 7.79 22.02 -19.64
C GLU A 244 7.72 22.96 -18.42
N ASN A 245 7.56 22.37 -17.21
CA ASN A 245 7.38 23.16 -15.99
C ASN A 245 8.23 22.64 -14.84
N LEU A 246 8.45 23.50 -13.83
CA LEU A 246 9.28 23.19 -12.67
C LEU A 246 8.78 21.93 -11.94
N SER A 247 7.48 21.73 -11.84
CA SER A 247 6.90 20.59 -11.12
C SER A 247 7.26 19.26 -11.79
N SER A 248 7.14 19.17 -13.13
CA SER A 248 7.50 17.95 -13.88
C SER A 248 9.00 17.66 -13.81
N ILE A 249 9.85 18.71 -13.86
CA ILE A 249 11.29 18.57 -13.70
C ILE A 249 11.66 18.10 -12.31
N MET A 250 11.10 18.70 -11.26
CA MET A 250 11.36 18.30 -9.87
C MET A 250 10.86 16.89 -9.58
N PHE A 251 9.69 16.52 -10.10
CA PHE A 251 9.16 15.16 -9.95
C PHE A 251 10.11 14.14 -10.60
N GLN A 252 10.51 14.38 -11.86
CA GLN A 252 11.45 13.49 -12.55
C GLN A 252 12.81 13.42 -11.84
N ALA A 253 13.33 14.55 -11.36
CA ALA A 253 14.59 14.57 -10.61
C ALA A 253 14.48 13.77 -9.30
N GLY A 254 13.35 13.88 -8.58
CA GLY A 254 13.08 13.12 -7.38
C GLY A 254 12.94 11.60 -7.61
N MET A 255 12.49 11.19 -8.81
CA MET A 255 12.29 9.78 -9.18
C MET A 255 13.46 9.19 -9.98
N LEU A 256 14.53 9.95 -10.20
CA LEU A 256 15.61 9.56 -11.14
C LEU A 256 16.24 8.22 -10.77
N ASN A 257 16.53 7.99 -9.49
CA ASN A 257 17.10 6.72 -9.02
C ASN A 257 16.21 5.52 -9.34
N SER A 258 14.93 5.65 -9.11
CA SER A 258 13.95 4.60 -9.44
C SER A 258 13.88 4.32 -10.94
N TYR A 259 13.90 5.36 -11.76
CA TYR A 259 13.89 5.18 -13.22
C TYR A 259 15.15 4.45 -13.72
N LEU A 260 16.31 4.75 -13.15
CA LEU A 260 17.57 4.06 -13.48
C LEU A 260 17.58 2.59 -13.01
N LYS A 261 16.93 2.28 -11.89
CA LYS A 261 16.82 0.94 -11.33
C LYS A 261 15.76 0.07 -12.04
N ASN A 262 14.74 0.70 -12.64
CA ASN A 262 13.57 0.00 -13.17
C ASN A 262 13.88 -1.11 -14.21
N PRO A 263 14.80 -0.94 -15.17
CA PRO A 263 15.14 -2.02 -16.12
C PRO A 263 15.65 -3.29 -15.44
N GLU A 264 16.45 -3.17 -14.40
CA GLU A 264 16.95 -4.31 -13.61
C GLU A 264 15.80 -4.98 -12.85
N SER A 265 14.94 -4.20 -12.19
CA SER A 265 13.75 -4.70 -11.49
C SER A 265 12.84 -5.48 -12.45
N ARG A 266 12.59 -4.97 -13.64
CA ARG A 266 11.77 -5.63 -14.67
C ARG A 266 12.37 -6.96 -15.15
N ALA A 267 13.69 -7.01 -15.27
CA ALA A 267 14.40 -8.23 -15.69
C ALA A 267 14.38 -9.35 -14.64
N LEU A 268 14.11 -9.05 -13.38
CA LEU A 268 13.98 -10.01 -12.29
C LEU A 268 12.60 -10.67 -12.22
N CYS A 269 11.60 -10.19 -12.96
CA CYS A 269 10.27 -10.77 -12.98
C CYS A 269 10.21 -12.03 -13.84
N ASP A 270 9.62 -13.10 -13.33
CA ASP A 270 9.28 -14.30 -14.11
C ASP A 270 8.04 -14.05 -14.99
N ILE A 271 7.07 -13.31 -14.47
CA ILE A 271 5.89 -12.83 -15.21
C ILE A 271 5.82 -11.31 -15.02
N LEU A 272 6.07 -10.56 -16.08
CA LEU A 272 6.00 -9.09 -16.07
C LEU A 272 4.72 -8.62 -16.75
N VAL A 273 3.79 -8.09 -15.95
CA VAL A 273 2.60 -7.40 -16.46
C VAL A 273 2.94 -5.93 -16.65
N ASP A 274 3.31 -5.57 -17.88
CA ASP A 274 3.66 -4.20 -18.27
C ASP A 274 2.41 -3.44 -18.68
N HIS A 275 1.96 -2.54 -17.82
CA HIS A 275 0.80 -1.69 -18.11
C HIS A 275 1.18 -0.40 -18.83
N VAL A 276 2.46 0.01 -18.76
CA VAL A 276 2.93 1.33 -19.20
C VAL A 276 2.54 1.68 -20.64
N PRO A 277 2.69 0.76 -21.64
CA PRO A 277 2.34 1.10 -23.02
C PRO A 277 0.84 1.38 -23.23
N ASN A 278 -0.03 0.92 -22.32
CA ASN A 278 -1.47 0.98 -22.47
C ASN A 278 -2.12 2.08 -21.64
N LEU A 279 -1.36 2.72 -20.72
CA LEU A 279 -1.87 3.76 -19.83
C LEU A 279 -1.81 5.15 -20.48
N THR A 280 -2.97 5.73 -20.73
CA THR A 280 -3.11 7.03 -21.42
C THR A 280 -3.28 8.21 -20.48
N TYR A 281 -3.66 7.97 -19.21
CA TYR A 281 -3.90 9.01 -18.20
C TYR A 281 -2.67 9.30 -17.34
N SER A 282 -2.71 10.44 -16.65
CA SER A 282 -1.62 10.87 -15.77
C SER A 282 -1.72 10.21 -14.38
N THR A 283 -0.68 10.39 -13.58
CA THR A 283 -0.60 9.88 -12.19
C THR A 283 -1.58 10.58 -11.23
N SER A 284 -2.22 11.68 -11.66
CA SER A 284 -3.20 12.44 -10.85
C SER A 284 -4.65 12.22 -11.25
N ASP A 285 -4.94 11.46 -12.31
CA ASP A 285 -6.29 11.34 -12.89
C ASP A 285 -7.16 10.28 -12.17
N PHE A 286 -7.28 10.36 -10.85
CA PHE A 286 -8.02 9.38 -10.03
C PHE A 286 -9.50 9.24 -10.42
N VAL A 287 -10.13 10.29 -10.91
CA VAL A 287 -11.53 10.25 -11.40
C VAL A 287 -11.72 9.34 -12.62
N LYS A 288 -10.63 8.94 -13.29
CA LYS A 288 -10.64 8.00 -14.42
C LYS A 288 -10.40 6.55 -14.00
N SER A 289 -10.70 6.21 -12.75
CA SER A 289 -10.43 4.89 -12.15
C SER A 289 -10.95 3.73 -12.99
N GLU A 290 -12.17 3.80 -13.51
CA GLU A 290 -12.73 2.73 -14.37
C GLU A 290 -11.94 2.56 -15.66
N THR A 291 -11.59 3.67 -16.34
CA THR A 291 -10.82 3.60 -17.59
C THR A 291 -9.43 3.02 -17.35
N MET A 292 -8.77 3.41 -16.26
CA MET A 292 -7.46 2.85 -15.91
C MET A 292 -7.52 1.35 -15.64
N MET A 293 -8.57 0.88 -14.98
CA MET A 293 -8.79 -0.56 -14.81
C MET A 293 -9.04 -1.27 -16.15
N GLN A 294 -9.78 -0.66 -17.09
CA GLN A 294 -9.96 -1.24 -18.43
C GLN A 294 -8.63 -1.29 -19.21
N GLU A 295 -7.83 -0.23 -19.16
CA GLU A 295 -6.49 -0.21 -19.76
C GLU A 295 -5.58 -1.27 -19.10
N GLY A 296 -5.68 -1.44 -17.77
CA GLY A 296 -4.94 -2.47 -17.02
C GLY A 296 -5.23 -3.89 -17.49
N LYS A 297 -6.47 -4.20 -17.92
CA LYS A 297 -6.81 -5.54 -18.49
C LYS A 297 -5.98 -5.91 -19.71
N ILE A 298 -5.55 -4.92 -20.48
CA ILE A 298 -4.76 -5.18 -21.71
C ILE A 298 -3.41 -5.82 -21.33
N GLY A 299 -2.68 -5.21 -20.38
CA GLY A 299 -1.42 -5.76 -19.88
C GLY A 299 -1.57 -7.17 -19.28
N VAL A 300 -2.67 -7.40 -18.54
CA VAL A 300 -2.97 -8.73 -17.97
C VAL A 300 -3.24 -9.75 -19.07
N SER A 301 -4.04 -9.41 -20.08
CA SER A 301 -4.39 -10.32 -21.17
C SER A 301 -3.16 -10.79 -21.97
N GLN A 302 -2.14 -9.95 -22.10
CA GLN A 302 -0.87 -10.28 -22.75
C GLN A 302 -0.07 -11.35 -21.99
N ASN A 303 -0.36 -11.55 -20.70
CA ASN A 303 0.30 -12.52 -19.83
C ASN A 303 -0.61 -13.69 -19.41
N ASN A 304 -1.80 -13.81 -20.02
CA ASN A 304 -2.80 -14.78 -19.62
C ASN A 304 -2.27 -16.22 -19.64
N ASP A 305 -1.58 -16.61 -20.69
CA ASP A 305 -1.07 -17.99 -20.84
C ASP A 305 -0.04 -18.33 -19.75
N ALA A 306 0.83 -17.38 -19.40
CA ALA A 306 1.81 -17.56 -18.33
C ALA A 306 1.14 -17.68 -16.95
N LEU A 307 0.10 -16.87 -16.68
CA LEU A 307 -0.67 -16.92 -15.44
C LEU A 307 -1.47 -18.25 -15.34
N VAL A 308 -2.07 -18.70 -16.44
CA VAL A 308 -2.77 -20.01 -16.48
C VAL A 308 -1.77 -21.15 -16.24
N ALA A 309 -0.60 -21.14 -16.90
CA ALA A 309 0.43 -22.15 -16.67
C ALA A 309 0.90 -22.18 -15.21
N LEU A 310 1.08 -21.01 -14.58
CA LEU A 310 1.41 -20.92 -13.17
C LEU A 310 0.28 -21.49 -12.28
N SER A 311 -0.99 -21.17 -12.58
CA SER A 311 -2.14 -21.73 -11.85
C SER A 311 -2.12 -23.25 -11.89
N GLU A 312 -1.94 -23.86 -13.08
CA GLU A 312 -1.86 -25.32 -13.23
C GLU A 312 -0.69 -25.92 -12.43
N GLN A 313 0.46 -25.24 -12.39
CA GLN A 313 1.60 -25.65 -11.58
C GLN A 313 1.27 -25.63 -10.08
N LEU A 314 0.51 -24.64 -9.61
CA LEU A 314 0.19 -24.46 -8.20
C LEU A 314 -0.96 -25.31 -7.69
N LYS A 315 -1.84 -25.84 -8.56
CA LYS A 315 -2.99 -26.69 -8.18
C LYS A 315 -2.63 -27.93 -7.37
N ARG A 316 -1.40 -28.44 -7.51
CA ARG A 316 -0.92 -29.61 -6.76
C ARG A 316 -0.51 -29.30 -5.32
N PHE A 317 -0.54 -28.03 -4.92
CA PHE A 317 -0.18 -27.57 -3.58
C PHE A 317 -1.37 -26.90 -2.90
N ASP A 318 -1.44 -27.03 -1.57
CA ASP A 318 -2.42 -26.32 -0.80
C ASP A 318 -2.17 -24.81 -0.87
N GLN A 319 -3.25 -24.05 -1.11
CA GLN A 319 -3.24 -22.60 -1.11
C GLN A 319 -3.66 -22.09 0.26
N ARG A 320 -3.06 -20.97 0.70
CA ARG A 320 -3.49 -20.31 1.94
C ARG A 320 -4.88 -19.68 1.76
N PRO A 321 -5.68 -19.56 2.84
CA PRO A 321 -6.92 -18.82 2.77
C PRO A 321 -6.67 -17.35 2.43
N HIS A 322 -7.41 -16.82 1.45
CA HIS A 322 -7.38 -15.42 1.08
C HIS A 322 -8.74 -14.78 1.38
N LYS A 323 -8.91 -14.31 2.58
CA LYS A 323 -10.11 -13.62 3.05
C LYS A 323 -9.74 -12.66 4.18
N ILE A 324 -10.54 -11.60 4.32
CA ILE A 324 -10.43 -10.67 5.45
C ILE A 324 -10.63 -11.46 6.74
N PRO A 325 -9.77 -11.30 7.76
CA PRO A 325 -9.97 -11.88 9.08
C PRO A 325 -11.29 -11.43 9.70
N ASP A 326 -11.88 -12.28 10.55
CA ASP A 326 -13.06 -11.88 11.31
C ASP A 326 -12.69 -10.74 12.28
N TYR A 327 -13.48 -9.68 12.28
CA TYR A 327 -13.28 -8.51 13.15
C TYR A 327 -14.60 -8.03 13.75
N ALA A 328 -14.52 -7.33 14.87
CA ALA A 328 -15.69 -6.76 15.51
C ALA A 328 -16.12 -5.46 14.80
N ASP A 329 -17.40 -5.30 14.51
CA ASP A 329 -17.97 -4.08 13.91
C ASP A 329 -17.86 -2.86 14.82
N LYS A 330 -17.63 -3.07 16.11
CA LYS A 330 -17.47 -2.02 17.12
C LYS A 330 -16.18 -2.20 17.88
N VAL A 331 -15.56 -1.08 18.22
CA VAL A 331 -14.39 -1.01 19.09
C VAL A 331 -14.77 -0.31 20.39
N THR A 332 -14.22 -0.81 21.49
CA THR A 332 -14.28 -0.14 22.80
C THR A 332 -12.86 0.26 23.17
N PHE A 333 -12.68 1.49 23.61
CA PHE A 333 -11.39 2.01 24.03
C PHE A 333 -11.34 2.06 25.56
N ASP A 334 -10.35 1.45 26.16
CA ASP A 334 -10.08 1.60 27.60
C ASP A 334 -9.57 2.99 27.91
N THR A 335 -8.77 3.55 27.01
CA THR A 335 -8.15 4.88 27.18
C THR A 335 -8.11 5.62 25.83
N ILE A 336 -8.36 6.93 25.89
CA ILE A 336 -8.20 7.84 24.74
C ILE A 336 -7.12 8.86 25.09
N VAL A 337 -5.97 8.74 24.42
CA VAL A 337 -4.81 9.62 24.61
C VAL A 337 -4.79 10.70 23.54
N PHE A 338 -4.60 11.96 23.94
CA PHE A 338 -4.46 13.08 23.03
C PHE A 338 -3.02 13.59 23.09
N ASN A 339 -2.28 13.41 22.01
CA ASN A 339 -0.89 13.85 21.88
C ASN A 339 -0.80 15.16 21.08
N GLY A 340 0.24 15.95 21.31
CA GLY A 340 0.51 17.18 20.55
C GLY A 340 -0.43 18.35 20.81
N ILE A 341 -1.28 18.28 21.84
CA ILE A 341 -2.31 19.28 22.14
C ILE A 341 -1.93 20.03 23.43
N SER A 342 -2.05 21.37 23.42
CA SER A 342 -1.92 22.16 24.64
C SER A 342 -3.07 21.83 25.62
N LYS A 343 -2.81 21.99 26.94
CA LYS A 343 -3.83 21.73 27.97
C LYS A 343 -5.14 22.49 27.72
N GLY A 344 -5.07 23.72 27.21
CA GLY A 344 -6.26 24.52 26.91
C GLY A 344 -7.10 23.98 25.74
N ASN A 345 -6.48 23.32 24.79
CA ASN A 345 -7.18 22.74 23.61
C ASN A 345 -7.68 21.31 23.88
N SER A 346 -7.10 20.59 24.84
CA SER A 346 -7.45 19.19 25.10
C SER A 346 -8.91 19.02 25.51
N THR A 347 -9.46 19.91 26.32
CA THR A 347 -10.87 19.86 26.71
C THR A 347 -11.79 20.10 25.51
N LEU A 348 -11.51 21.12 24.70
CA LEU A 348 -12.30 21.40 23.49
C LEU A 348 -12.32 20.21 22.53
N VAL A 349 -11.16 19.61 22.27
CA VAL A 349 -11.04 18.47 21.36
C VAL A 349 -11.80 17.26 21.89
N ARG A 350 -11.68 16.97 23.18
CA ARG A 350 -12.37 15.89 23.85
C ARG A 350 -13.89 16.05 23.75
N GLU A 351 -14.40 17.24 24.05
CA GLU A 351 -15.84 17.54 23.96
C GLU A 351 -16.35 17.48 22.51
N ARG A 352 -15.59 18.01 21.55
CA ARG A 352 -15.98 17.99 20.14
C ARG A 352 -15.90 16.60 19.52
N ALA A 353 -14.87 15.83 19.81
CA ALA A 353 -14.77 14.46 19.35
C ALA A 353 -15.93 13.59 19.87
N ASN A 354 -16.39 13.88 21.10
CA ASN A 354 -17.46 13.13 21.79
C ASN A 354 -17.22 11.63 21.79
N LEU A 355 -15.94 11.23 21.98
CA LEU A 355 -15.52 9.85 22.16
C LEU A 355 -15.15 9.65 23.63
N LYS A 356 -15.68 8.59 24.25
CA LYS A 356 -15.49 8.30 25.69
C LYS A 356 -14.88 6.91 25.86
N PRO A 357 -14.02 6.69 26.85
CA PRO A 357 -13.62 5.35 27.25
C PRO A 357 -14.81 4.46 27.57
N ASP A 358 -14.61 3.15 27.50
CA ASP A 358 -15.57 2.10 27.85
C ASP A 358 -16.92 2.16 27.09
N THR A 359 -16.93 2.85 25.96
CA THR A 359 -18.09 2.98 25.08
C THR A 359 -17.82 2.29 23.74
N PRO A 360 -18.69 1.39 23.26
CA PRO A 360 -18.51 0.74 21.98
C PRO A 360 -18.91 1.67 20.82
N TYR A 361 -17.99 1.91 19.91
CA TYR A 361 -18.19 2.74 18.72
C TYR A 361 -18.05 1.93 17.44
N THR A 362 -18.88 2.21 16.45
CA THR A 362 -18.64 1.83 15.07
C THR A 362 -17.49 2.68 14.49
N LEU A 363 -16.88 2.20 13.41
CA LEU A 363 -15.84 2.95 12.71
C LEU A 363 -16.35 4.33 12.23
N ASP A 364 -17.61 4.41 11.78
CA ASP A 364 -18.18 5.68 11.30
C ASP A 364 -18.41 6.69 12.44
N GLU A 365 -18.74 6.22 13.62
CA GLU A 365 -18.81 7.08 14.82
C GLU A 365 -17.43 7.62 15.21
N VAL A 366 -16.37 6.79 15.13
CA VAL A 366 -14.99 7.23 15.36
C VAL A 366 -14.57 8.27 14.32
N LYS A 367 -14.81 8.02 13.02
CA LYS A 367 -14.51 8.96 11.93
C LYS A 367 -15.24 10.30 12.13
N SER A 368 -16.50 10.25 12.48
CA SER A 368 -17.31 11.45 12.76
C SER A 368 -16.75 12.24 13.97
N GLY A 369 -16.26 11.55 14.99
CA GLY A 369 -15.58 12.18 16.12
C GLY A 369 -14.31 12.93 15.71
N ILE A 370 -13.50 12.32 14.85
CA ILE A 370 -12.27 12.92 14.31
C ILE A 370 -12.61 14.12 13.41
N ALA A 371 -13.60 14.00 12.54
CA ALA A 371 -14.05 15.10 11.68
C ALA A 371 -14.51 16.32 12.51
N ARG A 372 -15.28 16.09 13.59
CA ARG A 372 -15.67 17.16 14.52
C ARG A 372 -14.48 17.82 15.22
N ALA A 373 -13.45 17.04 15.59
CA ALA A 373 -12.22 17.58 16.16
C ALA A 373 -11.48 18.47 15.13
N MET A 374 -11.35 18.00 13.89
CA MET A 374 -10.77 18.77 12.78
C MET A 374 -11.56 20.04 12.48
N GLY A 375 -12.90 19.97 12.49
CA GLY A 375 -13.79 21.11 12.23
C GLY A 375 -13.65 22.28 13.22
N THR A 376 -12.85 22.12 14.28
CA THR A 376 -12.50 23.25 15.16
C THR A 376 -11.53 24.25 14.52
N GLY A 377 -10.95 23.94 13.35
CA GLY A 377 -9.97 24.79 12.67
C GLY A 377 -8.64 24.98 13.40
N ARG A 378 -8.44 24.32 14.55
CA ARG A 378 -7.25 24.50 15.41
C ARG A 378 -6.09 23.56 15.08
N PHE A 379 -6.34 22.60 14.20
CA PHE A 379 -5.38 21.56 13.83
C PHE A 379 -5.21 21.57 12.32
N SER A 380 -3.97 21.48 11.87
CA SER A 380 -3.64 21.19 10.47
C SER A 380 -3.91 19.73 10.14
N GLN A 381 -3.87 18.85 11.16
CA GLN A 381 -4.02 17.41 11.00
C GLN A 381 -4.40 16.75 12.33
N VAL A 382 -5.28 15.75 12.28
CA VAL A 382 -5.59 14.84 13.39
C VAL A 382 -5.38 13.41 12.93
N ASN A 383 -4.47 12.71 13.56
CA ASN A 383 -4.22 11.28 13.34
C ASN A 383 -4.79 10.49 14.51
N TYR A 384 -5.23 9.28 14.22
CA TYR A 384 -5.56 8.32 15.25
C TYR A 384 -4.88 6.98 14.95
N ALA A 385 -4.55 6.26 15.97
CA ALA A 385 -4.09 4.89 15.93
C ALA A 385 -4.83 4.09 16.99
N LEU A 386 -5.23 2.88 16.65
CA LEU A 386 -5.75 1.90 17.60
C LEU A 386 -4.56 1.07 18.06
N GLN A 387 -4.29 1.07 19.36
CA GLN A 387 -3.20 0.32 19.96
C GLN A 387 -3.77 -0.66 20.98
N ASN A 388 -3.29 -1.88 21.01
CA ASN A 388 -3.53 -2.78 22.12
C ASN A 388 -2.60 -2.37 23.27
N THR A 389 -3.15 -2.14 24.46
CA THR A 389 -2.38 -1.92 25.70
C THR A 389 -2.03 -3.25 26.32
#